data_bd5eee542a47af0337fbbed6c6af21b7
#
_entry.id   bd5eee542a47af0337fbbed6c6af21b7
#
_cell.length_a   1.000
_cell.length_b   1.000
_cell.length_c   1.000
_cell.angle_alpha   90.00
_cell.angle_beta   90.00
_cell.angle_gamma   90.00
#
_symmetry.space_group_name_H-M   'P 1'
#
loop_
_entity.id
_entity.type
_entity.pdbx_description
1 polymer ?
#
loop_
_entity_poly.entity_id
_entity_poly.type
_entity_poly.pdbx_seq_one_letter_code
_entity_poly.pdbx_strand_id
1 'polypeptide(L)'
;MNMIPAARLLVACALLAAPLPLMVLAGCKSNDAVGPAAHAPVVSAAAKAAAQMPDEDTPPPEKTGGFDGKRAFADVAKQVDFGPRPSGSQAIAQVQDYILSELSSYGCTPDVDAFTAETPAGQIAMKNILVKIPGDRPGIILLATHYDTKKIADFVGADDAGSSTAVMLELARLLCAQRGRYQVWIAFFDGEEAVNLQWKDPDNRYGSRQMAAKLAISGDLAKIRAFLLADIVGSRELRIKRDANSDKMLTDLMWTVAKNLGYSGVFVNDPTAIEDDHQSFSTRGVRTVDVIDLEIPYWHTPQDTLDKISSKSLAVVGHV
;
A
#
# COMPACT_ATOMS: atom_id res chain seq x y z
N MET A 1 40.13 -42.17 -34.50
CA MET A 1 41.59 -42.43 -34.43
C MET A 1 42.26 -41.13 -34.03
N ASN A 2 42.96 -41.21 -32.99
CA ASN A 2 43.97 -40.40 -32.28
C ASN A 2 43.48 -39.71 -31.00
N MET A 3 43.65 -40.48 -29.93
CA MET A 3 43.83 -40.03 -28.54
C MET A 3 45.25 -39.52 -28.33
N ILE A 4 45.52 -38.49 -27.57
CA ILE A 4 46.76 -38.19 -26.90
C ILE A 4 46.48 -37.49 -25.54
N PRO A 5 47.30 -37.69 -24.49
CA PRO A 5 46.86 -37.94 -23.12
C PRO A 5 47.14 -36.82 -22.13
N ALA A 6 46.66 -37.06 -20.91
CA ALA A 6 46.81 -36.23 -19.71
C ALA A 6 48.27 -36.06 -19.24
N ALA A 7 48.62 -34.87 -18.75
CA ALA A 7 49.78 -34.62 -17.90
C ALA A 7 49.35 -34.11 -16.52
N ARG A 8 49.62 -34.93 -15.51
CA ARG A 8 49.57 -34.61 -14.09
C ARG A 8 50.86 -33.86 -13.71
N LEU A 9 50.71 -32.73 -13.01
CA LEU A 9 51.84 -32.10 -12.33
C LEU A 9 51.54 -32.03 -10.83
N LEU A 10 52.27 -32.84 -10.07
CA LEU A 10 52.42 -32.80 -8.62
C LEU A 10 53.43 -31.73 -8.25
N VAL A 11 53.13 -30.84 -7.33
CA VAL A 11 54.14 -30.03 -6.63
C VAL A 11 53.89 -30.14 -5.14
N ALA A 12 54.99 -30.49 -4.48
CA ALA A 12 55.07 -30.92 -3.11
C ALA A 12 55.07 -29.74 -2.11
N CYS A 13 54.60 -30.09 -0.91
CA CYS A 13 54.71 -29.28 0.31
C CYS A 13 56.13 -28.99 0.73
N ALA A 14 56.40 -27.80 1.19
CA ALA A 14 57.48 -27.52 2.14
C ALA A 14 56.96 -26.75 3.35
N LEU A 15 56.94 -27.45 4.48
CA LEU A 15 56.71 -26.90 5.82
C LEU A 15 57.96 -26.17 6.30
N LEU A 16 57.84 -24.91 6.68
CA LEU A 16 58.83 -24.22 7.46
C LEU A 16 58.18 -23.73 8.76
N ALA A 17 58.56 -24.34 9.86
CA ALA A 17 58.24 -23.93 11.23
C ALA A 17 59.26 -22.89 11.72
N ALA A 18 58.80 -21.80 12.30
CA ALA A 18 59.64 -20.90 13.10
C ALA A 18 58.85 -20.48 14.37
N PRO A 19 59.57 -20.28 15.49
CA PRO A 19 58.97 -20.29 16.83
C PRO A 19 58.41 -18.96 17.31
N LEU A 20 57.39 -19.06 18.20
CA LEU A 20 56.79 -17.94 18.95
C LEU A 20 57.78 -17.39 20.00
N PRO A 21 57.75 -16.09 20.26
CA PRO A 21 58.08 -15.58 21.61
C PRO A 21 56.80 -15.30 22.40
N LEU A 22 56.79 -15.85 23.61
CA LEU A 22 55.87 -15.65 24.68
C LEU A 22 56.04 -14.24 25.22
N MET A 23 55.04 -13.37 25.06
CA MET A 23 54.97 -12.08 25.80
C MET A 23 53.78 -12.11 26.73
N VAL A 24 54.08 -12.17 28.01
CA VAL A 24 53.16 -11.93 29.11
C VAL A 24 52.94 -10.40 29.16
N LEU A 25 51.69 -9.95 29.07
CA LEU A 25 51.30 -8.60 29.44
C LEU A 25 50.06 -8.65 30.33
N ALA A 26 50.25 -7.98 31.41
CA ALA A 26 49.35 -7.80 32.52
C ALA A 26 48.00 -7.19 32.15
N GLY A 27 47.00 -7.53 32.94
CA GLY A 27 45.63 -7.11 32.77
C GLY A 27 45.38 -5.61 32.90
N CYS A 28 44.45 -5.13 32.11
CA CYS A 28 43.57 -4.02 32.47
C CYS A 28 42.13 -4.46 32.19
N LYS A 29 41.35 -4.53 33.26
CA LYS A 29 39.91 -4.65 33.18
C LYS A 29 39.36 -3.36 32.59
N SER A 30 38.67 -3.45 31.45
CA SER A 30 37.64 -2.50 31.07
C SER A 30 36.39 -3.29 30.76
N ASN A 31 35.47 -3.30 31.71
CA ASN A 31 34.06 -3.60 31.43
C ASN A 31 33.52 -2.44 30.59
N ASP A 32 33.18 -2.69 29.34
CA ASP A 32 32.10 -2.02 28.63
C ASP A 32 31.65 -2.95 27.55
N ALA A 33 30.77 -3.87 27.93
CA ALA A 33 29.89 -4.55 27.01
C ALA A 33 28.83 -3.54 26.57
N VAL A 34 29.09 -2.81 25.49
CA VAL A 34 28.03 -2.13 24.77
C VAL A 34 27.19 -3.23 24.09
N GLY A 35 26.12 -3.61 24.73
CA GLY A 35 25.05 -4.39 24.12
C GLY A 35 24.49 -3.61 22.93
N PRO A 36 23.92 -4.30 21.93
CA PRO A 36 23.27 -3.62 20.81
C PRO A 36 22.22 -2.67 21.42
N ALA A 37 22.34 -1.37 21.12
CA ALA A 37 21.35 -0.39 21.49
C ALA A 37 20.03 -0.86 20.90
N ALA A 38 19.11 -1.29 21.75
CA ALA A 38 17.75 -1.54 21.36
C ALA A 38 17.23 -0.20 20.83
N HIS A 39 17.05 -0.12 19.53
CA HIS A 39 16.29 0.96 18.93
C HIS A 39 14.89 0.89 19.58
N ALA A 40 14.61 1.81 20.49
CA ALA A 40 13.26 1.98 20.98
C ALA A 40 12.36 2.22 19.76
N PRO A 41 11.26 1.50 19.62
CA PRO A 41 10.43 1.60 18.43
C PRO A 41 9.95 3.05 18.30
N VAL A 42 10.26 3.67 17.16
CA VAL A 42 9.77 4.99 16.72
C VAL A 42 8.23 5.06 16.80
N VAL A 43 7.60 3.90 16.70
CA VAL A 43 6.20 3.54 16.88
C VAL A 43 5.52 4.18 18.09
N SER A 44 6.14 4.22 19.26
CA SER A 44 5.46 4.75 20.47
C SER A 44 5.26 6.26 20.45
N ALA A 45 6.04 7.00 19.65
CA ALA A 45 5.91 8.45 19.52
C ALA A 45 4.80 8.84 18.55
N ALA A 46 4.62 8.10 17.44
CA ALA A 46 3.55 8.33 16.48
C ALA A 46 2.16 7.99 17.06
N ALA A 47 2.04 6.85 17.76
CA ALA A 47 0.80 6.49 18.45
C ALA A 47 0.43 7.48 19.57
N LYS A 48 1.43 8.02 20.29
CA LYS A 48 1.20 9.10 21.28
C LYS A 48 0.81 10.42 20.60
N ALA A 49 1.38 10.74 19.44
CA ALA A 49 1.02 11.94 18.69
C ALA A 49 -0.41 11.84 18.15
N ALA A 50 -0.82 10.68 17.62
CA ALA A 50 -2.20 10.44 17.17
C ALA A 50 -3.23 10.61 18.31
N ALA A 51 -2.92 10.14 19.52
CA ALA A 51 -3.78 10.32 20.69
C ALA A 51 -3.84 11.76 21.21
N GLN A 52 -2.92 12.63 20.76
CA GLN A 52 -2.82 14.04 21.17
C GLN A 52 -3.22 15.04 20.08
N MET A 53 -3.64 14.56 18.89
CA MET A 53 -4.09 15.47 17.83
C MET A 53 -5.42 16.14 18.23
N PRO A 54 -5.54 17.47 17.98
CA PRO A 54 -6.80 18.17 18.27
C PRO A 54 -7.93 17.48 17.49
N ASP A 55 -9.08 17.41 18.14
CA ASP A 55 -10.30 16.82 17.59
C ASP A 55 -10.73 17.67 16.39
N GLU A 56 -10.51 17.16 15.20
CA GLU A 56 -10.93 17.85 13.98
C GLU A 56 -12.45 17.84 13.90
N ASP A 57 -12.99 18.79 13.16
CA ASP A 57 -14.43 18.85 12.83
C ASP A 57 -14.79 17.75 11.80
N THR A 58 -14.54 16.49 12.23
CA THR A 58 -14.83 15.27 11.45
C THR A 58 -16.33 15.02 11.50
N PRO A 59 -16.99 14.88 10.33
CA PRO A 59 -18.41 14.54 10.30
C PRO A 59 -18.66 13.23 11.04
N PRO A 60 -19.70 13.14 11.88
CA PRO A 60 -20.05 11.89 12.54
C PRO A 60 -20.60 10.88 11.52
N PRO A 61 -20.50 9.57 11.78
CA PRO A 61 -20.88 8.52 10.83
C PRO A 61 -22.31 8.61 10.29
N GLU A 62 -23.25 9.15 11.08
CA GLU A 62 -24.65 9.34 10.66
C GLU A 62 -24.80 10.36 9.52
N LYS A 63 -23.80 11.22 9.32
CA LYS A 63 -23.75 12.23 8.22
C LYS A 63 -22.95 11.76 7.01
N THR A 64 -22.29 10.61 7.10
CA THR A 64 -21.39 10.07 6.08
C THR A 64 -21.78 8.66 5.67
N GLY A 65 -23.06 8.33 5.70
CA GLY A 65 -23.55 7.01 5.30
C GLY A 65 -23.07 5.84 6.19
N GLY A 66 -22.63 6.15 7.40
CA GLY A 66 -22.06 5.18 8.35
C GLY A 66 -20.54 5.09 8.32
N PHE A 67 -19.87 5.79 7.41
CA PHE A 67 -18.41 5.82 7.35
C PHE A 67 -17.84 6.63 8.52
N ASP A 68 -16.91 6.02 9.26
CA ASP A 68 -16.26 6.65 10.42
C ASP A 68 -14.83 7.07 10.10
N GLY A 69 -14.63 8.36 9.82
CA GLY A 69 -13.33 8.93 9.54
C GLY A 69 -12.32 8.80 10.69
N LYS A 70 -12.80 8.76 11.94
CA LYS A 70 -11.91 8.56 13.11
C LYS A 70 -11.42 7.12 13.20
N ARG A 71 -12.25 6.14 12.84
CA ARG A 71 -11.82 4.73 12.71
C ARG A 71 -10.79 4.59 11.60
N ALA A 72 -11.08 5.13 10.41
CA ALA A 72 -10.12 5.12 9.31
C ALA A 72 -8.79 5.78 9.70
N PHE A 73 -8.82 6.90 10.44
CA PHE A 73 -7.59 7.51 10.96
C PHE A 73 -6.82 6.59 11.93
N ALA A 74 -7.51 5.84 12.76
CA ALA A 74 -6.87 4.86 13.64
C ALA A 74 -6.21 3.73 12.83
N ASP A 75 -6.82 3.31 11.71
CA ASP A 75 -6.24 2.34 10.80
C ASP A 75 -4.98 2.88 10.09
N VAL A 76 -4.94 4.18 9.74
CA VAL A 76 -3.71 4.84 9.26
C VAL A 76 -2.63 4.79 10.33
N ALA A 77 -2.95 5.20 11.56
CA ALA A 77 -2.01 5.20 12.68
C ALA A 77 -1.42 3.80 12.90
N LYS A 78 -2.26 2.76 12.82
CA LYS A 78 -1.82 1.37 12.96
C LYS A 78 -0.86 0.93 11.88
N GLN A 79 -1.08 1.33 10.62
CA GLN A 79 -0.17 1.04 9.52
C GLN A 79 1.17 1.76 9.67
N VAL A 80 1.17 3.03 10.08
CA VAL A 80 2.37 3.82 10.39
C VAL A 80 3.19 3.16 11.50
N ASP A 81 2.54 2.54 12.48
CA ASP A 81 3.19 1.82 13.59
C ASP A 81 4.07 0.64 13.11
N PHE A 82 3.79 0.03 11.98
CA PHE A 82 4.63 -1.02 11.39
C PHE A 82 5.90 -0.45 10.71
N GLY A 83 5.95 0.87 10.48
CA GLY A 83 7.04 1.55 9.81
C GLY A 83 7.01 1.43 8.29
N PRO A 84 8.14 1.74 7.61
CA PRO A 84 8.28 1.55 6.17
C PRO A 84 8.02 0.10 5.76
N ARG A 85 7.11 -0.08 4.80
CA ARG A 85 6.58 -1.41 4.42
C ARG A 85 6.69 -1.69 2.91
N PRO A 86 7.88 -1.53 2.30
CA PRO A 86 8.03 -1.87 0.90
C PRO A 86 7.78 -3.36 0.67
N SER A 87 7.31 -3.72 -0.53
CA SER A 87 7.06 -5.11 -0.92
C SER A 87 8.22 -6.03 -0.59
N GLY A 88 7.93 -7.22 -0.05
CA GLY A 88 8.91 -8.22 0.38
C GLY A 88 9.55 -7.96 1.75
N SER A 89 9.24 -6.85 2.44
CA SER A 89 9.75 -6.57 3.79
C SER A 89 9.00 -7.35 4.88
N GLN A 90 9.58 -7.39 6.10
CA GLN A 90 8.88 -7.94 7.25
C GLN A 90 7.67 -7.07 7.64
N ALA A 91 7.78 -5.74 7.52
CA ALA A 91 6.71 -4.82 7.84
C ALA A 91 5.49 -5.01 6.91
N ILE A 92 5.70 -5.26 5.60
CA ILE A 92 4.58 -5.52 4.70
C ILE A 92 3.82 -6.80 5.10
N ALA A 93 4.52 -7.84 5.57
CA ALA A 93 3.86 -9.05 6.07
C ALA A 93 2.97 -8.76 7.29
N GLN A 94 3.41 -7.88 8.20
CA GLN A 94 2.60 -7.45 9.36
C GLN A 94 1.36 -6.65 8.93
N VAL A 95 1.49 -5.80 7.91
CA VAL A 95 0.34 -5.06 7.34
C VAL A 95 -0.63 -6.01 6.65
N GLN A 96 -0.13 -7.02 5.92
CA GLN A 96 -0.97 -8.07 5.31
C GLN A 96 -1.78 -8.81 6.38
N ASP A 97 -1.14 -9.23 7.46
CA ASP A 97 -1.82 -9.91 8.57
C ASP A 97 -2.85 -8.98 9.25
N TYR A 98 -2.53 -7.70 9.41
CA TYR A 98 -3.45 -6.70 9.92
C TYR A 98 -4.68 -6.53 9.03
N ILE A 99 -4.50 -6.30 7.73
CA ILE A 99 -5.60 -6.17 6.77
C ILE A 99 -6.50 -7.42 6.81
N LEU A 100 -5.91 -8.62 6.78
CA LEU A 100 -6.67 -9.87 6.83
C LEU A 100 -7.45 -10.03 8.13
N SER A 101 -6.86 -9.63 9.27
CA SER A 101 -7.51 -9.67 10.58
C SER A 101 -8.70 -8.70 10.65
N GLU A 102 -8.53 -7.45 10.19
CA GLU A 102 -9.61 -6.46 10.18
C GLU A 102 -10.76 -6.90 9.27
N LEU A 103 -10.45 -7.33 8.04
CA LEU A 103 -11.46 -7.84 7.11
C LEU A 103 -12.26 -9.02 7.70
N SER A 104 -11.56 -9.95 8.34
CA SER A 104 -12.20 -11.10 9.00
C SER A 104 -13.08 -10.67 10.17
N SER A 105 -12.64 -9.67 10.96
CA SER A 105 -13.42 -9.12 12.08
C SER A 105 -14.72 -8.45 11.64
N TYR A 106 -14.75 -7.92 10.40
CA TYR A 106 -15.95 -7.33 9.78
C TYR A 106 -16.88 -8.36 9.15
N GLY A 107 -16.56 -9.66 9.25
CA GLY A 107 -17.32 -10.73 8.62
C GLY A 107 -17.07 -10.88 7.13
N CYS A 108 -16.04 -10.22 6.59
CA CYS A 108 -15.58 -10.45 5.23
C CYS A 108 -14.87 -11.81 5.11
N THR A 109 -14.83 -12.35 3.89
CA THR A 109 -14.03 -13.53 3.57
C THR A 109 -12.98 -13.12 2.55
N PRO A 110 -11.76 -12.74 2.99
CA PRO A 110 -10.71 -12.32 2.06
C PRO A 110 -10.07 -13.51 1.34
N ASP A 111 -9.85 -13.35 0.03
CA ASP A 111 -9.03 -14.22 -0.80
C ASP A 111 -7.61 -13.63 -0.88
N VAL A 112 -6.58 -14.46 -0.78
CA VAL A 112 -5.18 -14.05 -0.95
C VAL A 112 -4.67 -14.54 -2.31
N ASP A 113 -4.18 -13.61 -3.14
CA ASP A 113 -3.51 -13.89 -4.41
C ASP A 113 -2.00 -13.68 -4.23
N ALA A 114 -1.31 -14.76 -3.80
CA ALA A 114 0.14 -14.74 -3.66
C ALA A 114 0.81 -14.97 -5.01
N PHE A 115 1.82 -14.17 -5.32
CA PHE A 115 2.61 -14.27 -6.55
C PHE A 115 4.05 -13.85 -6.33
N THR A 116 4.92 -14.10 -7.29
CA THR A 116 6.30 -13.62 -7.31
C THR A 116 6.46 -12.67 -8.49
N ALA A 117 6.92 -11.46 -8.21
CA ALA A 117 7.20 -10.45 -9.22
C ALA A 117 8.69 -10.45 -9.58
N GLU A 118 8.99 -10.38 -10.87
CA GLU A 118 10.34 -10.08 -11.36
C GLU A 118 10.55 -8.56 -11.28
N THR A 119 11.48 -8.13 -10.46
CA THR A 119 11.76 -6.72 -10.19
C THR A 119 13.23 -6.38 -10.46
N PRO A 120 13.61 -5.10 -10.56
CA PRO A 120 15.01 -4.69 -10.64
C PRO A 120 15.89 -5.16 -9.47
N ALA A 121 15.28 -5.45 -8.31
CA ALA A 121 15.98 -6.01 -7.15
C ALA A 121 15.97 -7.56 -7.12
N GLY A 122 15.50 -8.22 -8.17
CA GLY A 122 15.29 -9.65 -8.25
C GLY A 122 13.85 -10.07 -7.95
N GLN A 123 13.65 -11.33 -7.64
CA GLN A 123 12.32 -11.88 -7.35
C GLN A 123 11.82 -11.43 -5.99
N ILE A 124 10.63 -10.82 -5.94
CA ILE A 124 9.97 -10.40 -4.71
C ILE A 124 8.64 -11.14 -4.59
N ALA A 125 8.40 -11.79 -3.45
CA ALA A 125 7.11 -12.36 -3.12
C ALA A 125 6.14 -11.27 -2.71
N MET A 126 4.98 -11.21 -3.36
CA MET A 126 3.93 -10.23 -3.17
C MET A 126 2.58 -10.92 -2.95
N LYS A 127 1.61 -10.18 -2.39
CA LYS A 127 0.25 -10.68 -2.16
C LYS A 127 -0.77 -9.61 -2.44
N ASN A 128 -1.73 -9.88 -3.33
CA ASN A 128 -2.96 -9.09 -3.35
C ASN A 128 -3.97 -9.71 -2.37
N ILE A 129 -4.81 -8.87 -1.78
CA ILE A 129 -5.92 -9.29 -0.94
C ILE A 129 -7.22 -8.84 -1.61
N LEU A 130 -8.19 -9.74 -1.74
CA LEU A 130 -9.44 -9.47 -2.44
C LEU A 130 -10.62 -9.93 -1.59
N VAL A 131 -11.58 -9.03 -1.35
CA VAL A 131 -12.89 -9.36 -0.76
C VAL A 131 -13.95 -9.31 -1.85
N LYS A 132 -14.82 -10.32 -1.90
CA LYS A 132 -15.95 -10.40 -2.84
C LYS A 132 -17.27 -10.37 -2.10
N ILE A 133 -17.94 -9.24 -2.12
CA ILE A 133 -19.22 -9.03 -1.46
C ILE A 133 -20.33 -9.32 -2.48
N PRO A 134 -21.28 -10.25 -2.19
CA PRO A 134 -22.31 -10.61 -3.13
C PRO A 134 -23.31 -9.48 -3.36
N GLY A 135 -23.92 -9.45 -4.55
CA GLY A 135 -24.98 -8.53 -4.93
C GLY A 135 -26.13 -9.24 -5.63
N ASP A 136 -27.27 -8.54 -5.80
CA ASP A 136 -28.50 -9.10 -6.37
C ASP A 136 -28.53 -9.09 -7.92
N ARG A 137 -27.66 -8.29 -8.54
CA ARG A 137 -27.57 -8.13 -9.99
C ARG A 137 -26.19 -8.50 -10.52
N PRO A 138 -26.11 -8.95 -11.76
CA PRO A 138 -24.83 -9.21 -12.41
C PRO A 138 -24.04 -7.91 -12.61
N GLY A 139 -22.73 -8.02 -12.50
CA GLY A 139 -21.77 -6.93 -12.61
C GLY A 139 -21.06 -6.66 -11.31
N ILE A 140 -19.83 -6.21 -11.42
CA ILE A 140 -18.89 -5.98 -10.33
C ILE A 140 -18.57 -4.48 -10.27
N ILE A 141 -18.65 -3.90 -9.09
CA ILE A 141 -18.02 -2.63 -8.76
C ILE A 141 -16.75 -2.98 -7.98
N LEU A 142 -15.60 -2.68 -8.54
CA LEU A 142 -14.30 -2.94 -7.93
C LEU A 142 -13.77 -1.66 -7.28
N LEU A 143 -13.60 -1.68 -5.97
CA LEU A 143 -12.92 -0.67 -5.19
C LEU A 143 -11.49 -1.15 -4.95
N ALA A 144 -10.49 -0.29 -5.04
CA ALA A 144 -9.12 -0.72 -4.86
C ALA A 144 -8.21 0.36 -4.27
N THR A 145 -7.12 -0.10 -3.71
CA THR A 145 -6.00 0.67 -3.19
C THR A 145 -4.75 -0.19 -3.22
N HIS A 146 -3.56 0.40 -3.12
CA HIS A 146 -2.36 -0.31 -2.73
C HIS A 146 -2.12 -0.21 -1.21
N TYR A 147 -1.15 -0.95 -0.67
CA TYR A 147 -0.83 -0.92 0.75
C TYR A 147 0.68 -0.98 1.06
N ASP A 148 1.50 -1.21 0.04
CA ASP A 148 2.95 -1.10 0.14
C ASP A 148 3.41 0.36 0.17
N THR A 149 4.63 0.61 0.60
CA THR A 149 5.26 1.93 0.55
C THR A 149 6.46 1.93 -0.35
N LYS A 150 6.79 3.09 -0.89
CA LYS A 150 8.05 3.31 -1.58
C LYS A 150 9.22 2.89 -0.72
N LYS A 151 10.23 2.27 -1.35
CA LYS A 151 11.46 1.88 -0.66
C LYS A 151 12.37 3.09 -0.45
N ILE A 152 11.98 3.96 0.48
CA ILE A 152 12.73 5.15 0.91
C ILE A 152 13.00 5.01 2.41
N ALA A 153 14.18 5.43 2.88
CA ALA A 153 14.52 5.40 4.30
C ALA A 153 13.54 6.29 5.08
N ASP A 154 13.02 5.77 6.19
CA ASP A 154 12.10 6.45 7.10
C ASP A 154 10.77 6.91 6.47
N PHE A 155 10.43 6.44 5.27
CA PHE A 155 9.15 6.71 4.61
C PHE A 155 8.07 5.78 5.15
N VAL A 156 7.26 6.27 6.06
CA VAL A 156 6.18 5.46 6.68
C VAL A 156 4.89 5.49 5.87
N GLY A 157 4.77 6.34 4.86
CA GLY A 157 3.62 6.38 3.95
C GLY A 157 2.29 6.47 4.70
N ALA A 158 2.09 7.54 5.47
CA ALA A 158 0.83 7.74 6.20
C ALA A 158 -0.32 8.08 5.24
N ASP A 159 -0.02 8.87 4.22
CA ASP A 159 -0.95 9.16 3.13
C ASP A 159 -0.84 8.11 2.03
N ASP A 160 0.36 7.83 1.62
CA ASP A 160 0.75 6.93 0.51
C ASP A 160 1.30 5.59 1.06
N ALA A 161 0.55 4.54 1.17
CA ALA A 161 -0.87 4.31 0.90
C ALA A 161 -1.68 4.07 2.20
N GLY A 162 -1.23 4.60 3.34
CA GLY A 162 -1.89 4.39 4.63
C GLY A 162 -3.33 4.91 4.61
N SER A 163 -3.55 6.10 4.01
CA SER A 163 -4.86 6.75 3.97
C SER A 163 -5.89 5.98 3.16
N SER A 164 -5.55 5.60 1.95
CA SER A 164 -6.44 4.88 1.03
C SER A 164 -6.71 3.45 1.49
N THR A 165 -5.70 2.75 2.03
CA THR A 165 -5.88 1.44 2.67
C THR A 165 -6.89 1.52 3.83
N ALA A 166 -6.80 2.57 4.68
CA ALA A 166 -7.72 2.77 5.79
C ALA A 166 -9.15 3.09 5.32
N VAL A 167 -9.30 3.87 4.24
CA VAL A 167 -10.61 4.11 3.61
C VAL A 167 -11.22 2.80 3.13
N MET A 168 -10.44 1.93 2.47
CA MET A 168 -10.95 0.65 1.99
C MET A 168 -11.28 -0.33 3.10
N LEU A 169 -10.56 -0.32 4.24
CA LEU A 169 -10.91 -1.11 5.43
C LEU A 169 -12.24 -0.66 6.03
N GLU A 170 -12.44 0.65 6.18
CA GLU A 170 -13.70 1.17 6.74
C GLU A 170 -14.89 0.96 5.79
N LEU A 171 -14.69 1.05 4.47
CA LEU A 171 -15.69 0.66 3.48
C LEU A 171 -16.01 -0.84 3.56
N ALA A 172 -15.00 -1.70 3.74
CA ALA A 172 -15.21 -3.14 3.92
C ALA A 172 -16.06 -3.43 5.16
N ARG A 173 -15.82 -2.75 6.28
CA ARG A 173 -16.63 -2.87 7.50
C ARG A 173 -18.12 -2.61 7.25
N LEU A 174 -18.42 -1.59 6.44
CA LEU A 174 -19.81 -1.24 6.11
C LEU A 174 -20.40 -2.22 5.10
N LEU A 175 -19.66 -2.55 4.06
CA LEU A 175 -20.21 -3.27 2.92
C LEU A 175 -20.30 -4.78 3.15
N CYS A 176 -19.39 -5.38 3.93
CA CYS A 176 -19.47 -6.81 4.25
C CYS A 176 -20.67 -7.16 5.13
N ALA A 177 -21.18 -6.20 5.91
CA ALA A 177 -22.37 -6.37 6.71
C ALA A 177 -23.68 -6.29 5.91
N GLN A 178 -23.61 -5.94 4.62
CA GLN A 178 -24.79 -5.66 3.79
C GLN A 178 -24.70 -6.38 2.45
N ARG A 179 -25.88 -6.58 1.83
CA ARG A 179 -25.98 -7.06 0.46
C ARG A 179 -26.44 -5.91 -0.43
N GLY A 180 -25.58 -5.57 -1.39
CA GLY A 180 -25.83 -4.46 -2.32
C GLY A 180 -26.56 -4.88 -3.59
N ARG A 181 -26.87 -3.88 -4.42
CA ARG A 181 -27.49 -4.10 -5.74
C ARG A 181 -26.54 -4.84 -6.70
N TYR A 182 -25.28 -4.47 -6.74
CA TYR A 182 -24.22 -5.12 -7.51
C TYR A 182 -23.26 -5.82 -6.57
N GLN A 183 -22.49 -6.75 -7.11
CA GLN A 183 -21.34 -7.27 -6.36
C GLN A 183 -20.35 -6.12 -6.14
N VAL A 184 -19.83 -6.01 -4.92
CA VAL A 184 -18.75 -5.09 -4.61
C VAL A 184 -17.52 -5.93 -4.28
N TRP A 185 -16.45 -5.70 -5.01
CA TRP A 185 -15.16 -6.30 -4.70
C TRP A 185 -14.26 -5.21 -4.16
N ILE A 186 -13.45 -5.55 -3.15
CA ILE A 186 -12.48 -4.63 -2.55
C ILE A 186 -11.12 -5.29 -2.68
N ALA A 187 -10.19 -4.63 -3.37
CA ALA A 187 -8.84 -5.13 -3.63
C ALA A 187 -7.80 -4.25 -2.95
N PHE A 188 -6.82 -4.91 -2.32
CA PHE A 188 -5.63 -4.29 -1.77
C PHE A 188 -4.44 -4.84 -2.55
N PHE A 189 -3.73 -3.99 -3.29
CA PHE A 189 -2.61 -4.37 -4.13
C PHE A 189 -1.29 -4.27 -3.38
N ASP A 190 -0.40 -5.23 -3.63
CA ASP A 190 1.00 -5.20 -3.21
C ASP A 190 1.87 -4.82 -4.41
N GLY A 191 2.90 -4.03 -4.20
CA GLY A 191 3.84 -3.67 -5.23
C GLY A 191 3.27 -2.74 -6.28
N GLU A 192 2.50 -1.75 -5.87
CA GLU A 192 2.18 -0.60 -6.70
C GLU A 192 3.46 0.19 -6.95
N GLU A 193 4.23 0.39 -5.91
CA GLU A 193 5.42 1.20 -5.87
C GLU A 193 6.58 0.64 -6.70
N ALA A 194 7.22 1.52 -7.49
CA ALA A 194 8.43 1.17 -8.19
C ALA A 194 9.58 0.85 -7.20
N VAL A 195 10.31 -0.23 -7.47
CA VAL A 195 11.48 -0.62 -6.66
C VAL A 195 12.63 0.39 -6.82
N ASN A 196 12.82 0.91 -8.02
CA ASN A 196 13.74 2.02 -8.28
C ASN A 196 13.11 3.36 -7.85
N LEU A 197 13.95 4.40 -7.74
CA LEU A 197 13.45 5.74 -7.41
C LEU A 197 12.51 6.29 -8.48
N GLN A 198 12.79 6.01 -9.75
CA GLN A 198 12.02 6.51 -10.88
C GLN A 198 10.79 5.62 -11.11
N TRP A 199 9.64 6.24 -11.28
CA TRP A 199 8.43 5.60 -11.77
C TRP A 199 8.57 5.31 -13.25
N LYS A 200 8.67 4.05 -13.62
CA LYS A 200 8.84 3.64 -15.01
C LYS A 200 8.41 2.19 -15.21
N ASP A 201 7.52 1.95 -16.16
CA ASP A 201 7.17 0.60 -16.60
C ASP A 201 8.40 -0.20 -17.06
N PRO A 202 8.48 -1.49 -16.71
CA PRO A 202 7.52 -2.31 -15.96
C PRO A 202 7.74 -2.34 -14.44
N ASP A 203 8.56 -1.46 -13.87
CA ASP A 203 8.93 -1.41 -12.45
C ASP A 203 7.91 -0.60 -11.65
N ASN A 204 6.66 -1.02 -11.62
CA ASN A 204 5.57 -0.48 -10.81
C ASN A 204 4.32 -1.33 -10.98
N ARG A 205 3.25 -1.08 -10.22
CA ARG A 205 1.90 -1.65 -10.40
C ARG A 205 1.88 -3.17 -10.55
N TYR A 206 2.77 -3.88 -9.85
CA TYR A 206 2.91 -5.34 -9.99
C TYR A 206 1.61 -6.05 -9.58
N GLY A 207 1.00 -5.64 -8.46
CA GLY A 207 -0.21 -6.24 -7.92
C GLY A 207 -1.42 -6.05 -8.82
N SER A 208 -1.67 -4.83 -9.26
CA SER A 208 -2.82 -4.55 -10.14
C SER A 208 -2.68 -5.20 -11.51
N ARG A 209 -1.48 -5.24 -12.09
CA ARG A 209 -1.22 -5.95 -13.35
C ARG A 209 -1.44 -7.45 -13.21
N GLN A 210 -0.97 -8.06 -12.11
CA GLN A 210 -1.21 -9.47 -11.79
C GLN A 210 -2.71 -9.75 -11.68
N MET A 211 -3.44 -8.95 -10.90
CA MET A 211 -4.87 -9.14 -10.71
C MET A 211 -5.66 -8.94 -12.01
N ALA A 212 -5.37 -7.88 -12.77
CA ALA A 212 -6.04 -7.63 -14.04
C ALA A 212 -5.83 -8.78 -15.04
N ALA A 213 -4.61 -9.34 -15.12
CA ALA A 213 -4.31 -10.49 -15.95
C ALA A 213 -5.08 -11.74 -15.50
N LYS A 214 -5.12 -12.03 -14.21
CA LYS A 214 -5.85 -13.16 -13.64
C LYS A 214 -7.35 -13.06 -13.86
N LEU A 215 -7.93 -11.87 -13.69
CA LEU A 215 -9.34 -11.62 -13.94
C LEU A 215 -9.69 -11.69 -15.44
N ALA A 216 -8.76 -11.34 -16.32
CA ALA A 216 -8.94 -11.52 -17.77
C ALA A 216 -9.01 -13.02 -18.13
N ILE A 217 -8.12 -13.84 -17.55
CA ILE A 217 -8.10 -15.29 -17.77
C ILE A 217 -9.37 -15.95 -17.23
N SER A 218 -9.87 -15.56 -16.05
CA SER A 218 -11.10 -16.11 -15.47
C SER A 218 -12.38 -15.61 -16.15
N GLY A 219 -12.29 -14.56 -16.98
CA GLY A 219 -13.45 -13.90 -17.60
C GLY A 219 -14.21 -12.97 -16.64
N ASP A 220 -13.71 -12.73 -15.44
CA ASP A 220 -14.34 -11.81 -14.47
C ASP A 220 -14.04 -10.35 -14.82
N LEU A 221 -12.93 -10.07 -15.51
CA LEU A 221 -12.59 -8.71 -15.94
C LEU A 221 -13.73 -8.06 -16.74
N ALA A 222 -14.34 -8.81 -17.66
CA ALA A 222 -15.45 -8.32 -18.48
C ALA A 222 -16.74 -8.05 -17.69
N LYS A 223 -16.84 -8.53 -16.46
CA LYS A 223 -17.97 -8.30 -15.56
C LYS A 223 -17.82 -7.02 -14.74
N ILE A 224 -16.62 -6.42 -14.70
CA ILE A 224 -16.37 -5.17 -13.97
C ILE A 224 -17.04 -4.02 -14.72
N ARG A 225 -17.98 -3.37 -14.07
CA ARG A 225 -18.74 -2.22 -14.60
C ARG A 225 -18.07 -0.90 -14.30
N ALA A 226 -17.41 -0.82 -13.15
CA ALA A 226 -16.65 0.32 -12.70
C ALA A 226 -15.51 -0.16 -11.78
N PHE A 227 -14.37 0.45 -11.92
CA PHE A 227 -13.22 0.32 -11.03
C PHE A 227 -12.93 1.70 -10.44
N LEU A 228 -12.90 1.80 -9.12
CA LEU A 228 -12.60 3.00 -8.37
C LEU A 228 -11.33 2.75 -7.57
N LEU A 229 -10.27 3.45 -7.92
CA LEU A 229 -9.02 3.46 -7.17
C LEU A 229 -9.05 4.63 -6.19
N ALA A 230 -8.57 4.42 -4.99
CA ALA A 230 -8.22 5.48 -4.06
C ALA A 230 -6.74 5.38 -3.72
N ASP A 231 -6.05 6.51 -3.81
CA ASP A 231 -4.65 6.67 -3.44
C ASP A 231 -4.42 8.08 -2.91
N ILE A 232 -3.56 8.24 -1.89
CA ILE A 232 -3.21 9.54 -1.28
C ILE A 232 -4.45 10.42 -1.03
N VAL A 233 -5.33 9.96 -0.12
CA VAL A 233 -6.65 10.60 0.12
C VAL A 233 -6.83 11.16 1.53
N GLY A 234 -5.74 11.21 2.31
CA GLY A 234 -5.78 11.57 3.73
C GLY A 234 -5.33 12.98 4.06
N SER A 235 -4.78 13.73 3.11
CA SER A 235 -4.20 15.06 3.34
C SER A 235 -5.16 16.01 4.09
N ARG A 236 -4.62 16.80 5.02
CA ARG A 236 -5.39 17.87 5.71
C ARG A 236 -5.91 18.93 4.75
N GLU A 237 -5.21 19.16 3.65
CA GLU A 237 -5.56 20.12 2.60
C GLU A 237 -6.00 19.41 1.31
N LEU A 238 -6.71 18.27 1.47
CA LEU A 238 -7.11 17.38 0.39
C LEU A 238 -7.77 18.11 -0.79
N ARG A 239 -7.20 17.89 -1.99
CA ARG A 239 -7.70 18.47 -3.25
C ARG A 239 -7.61 17.45 -4.39
N ILE A 240 -8.62 16.66 -4.54
CA ILE A 240 -8.71 15.63 -5.58
C ILE A 240 -9.04 16.31 -6.92
N LYS A 241 -8.14 16.15 -7.88
CA LYS A 241 -8.30 16.65 -9.25
C LYS A 241 -8.91 15.58 -10.16
N ARG A 242 -9.43 16.02 -11.32
CA ARG A 242 -9.94 15.10 -12.33
C ARG A 242 -8.79 14.45 -13.08
N ASP A 243 -8.59 13.16 -12.91
CA ASP A 243 -7.62 12.45 -13.72
C ASP A 243 -8.11 12.30 -15.16
N ALA A 244 -7.28 12.75 -16.11
CA ALA A 244 -7.57 12.73 -17.55
C ALA A 244 -7.47 11.31 -18.16
N ASN A 245 -6.82 10.36 -17.47
CA ASN A 245 -6.70 8.96 -17.87
C ASN A 245 -7.89 8.13 -17.37
N SER A 246 -8.72 8.69 -16.51
CA SER A 246 -9.95 8.08 -16.00
C SER A 246 -11.11 8.13 -17.00
N ASP A 247 -12.06 7.20 -16.84
CA ASP A 247 -13.31 7.23 -17.63
C ASP A 247 -14.13 8.47 -17.31
N LYS A 248 -14.36 9.30 -18.33
CA LYS A 248 -15.05 10.58 -18.18
C LYS A 248 -16.43 10.44 -17.52
N MET A 249 -17.19 9.41 -17.87
CA MET A 249 -18.55 9.23 -17.33
C MET A 249 -18.53 8.89 -15.86
N LEU A 250 -17.60 8.02 -15.41
CA LEU A 250 -17.46 7.70 -13.99
C LEU A 250 -16.95 8.91 -13.21
N THR A 251 -15.97 9.65 -13.76
CA THR A 251 -15.46 10.88 -13.16
C THR A 251 -16.59 11.91 -12.99
N ASP A 252 -17.37 12.16 -14.03
CA ASP A 252 -18.50 13.11 -13.97
C ASP A 252 -19.55 12.67 -12.94
N LEU A 253 -19.82 11.38 -12.83
CA LEU A 253 -20.75 10.82 -11.84
C LEU A 253 -20.23 11.08 -10.42
N MET A 254 -18.97 10.73 -10.14
CA MET A 254 -18.35 10.91 -8.82
C MET A 254 -18.31 12.38 -8.41
N TRP A 255 -17.87 13.28 -9.31
CA TRP A 255 -17.88 14.73 -9.03
C TRP A 255 -19.28 15.31 -8.82
N THR A 256 -20.29 14.73 -9.49
CA THR A 256 -21.69 15.09 -9.25
C THR A 256 -22.14 14.65 -7.86
N VAL A 257 -21.78 13.44 -7.44
CA VAL A 257 -22.07 12.95 -6.06
C VAL A 257 -21.38 13.85 -5.05
N ALA A 258 -20.08 14.07 -5.20
CA ALA A 258 -19.30 14.94 -4.31
C ALA A 258 -19.90 16.35 -4.19
N LYS A 259 -20.32 16.95 -5.31
CA LYS A 259 -21.00 18.25 -5.33
C LYS A 259 -22.31 18.23 -4.56
N ASN A 260 -23.14 17.19 -4.77
CA ASN A 260 -24.45 17.06 -4.09
C ASN A 260 -24.29 16.86 -2.59
N LEU A 261 -23.19 16.26 -2.16
CA LEU A 261 -22.81 16.11 -0.75
C LEU A 261 -22.13 17.35 -0.15
N GLY A 262 -21.87 18.39 -0.95
CA GLY A 262 -21.25 19.64 -0.48
C GLY A 262 -19.72 19.64 -0.51
N TYR A 263 -19.08 18.69 -1.20
CA TYR A 263 -17.62 18.49 -1.19
C TYR A 263 -16.91 19.07 -2.44
N SER A 264 -17.50 20.07 -3.11
CA SER A 264 -16.87 20.71 -4.28
C SER A 264 -15.53 21.40 -3.98
N GLY A 265 -15.24 21.70 -2.72
CA GLY A 265 -13.95 22.26 -2.30
C GLY A 265 -12.83 21.20 -2.23
N VAL A 266 -13.20 19.92 -2.09
CA VAL A 266 -12.28 18.78 -2.08
C VAL A 266 -12.16 18.18 -3.48
N PHE A 267 -13.28 17.85 -4.12
CA PHE A 267 -13.32 17.35 -5.50
C PHE A 267 -13.35 18.53 -6.47
N VAL A 268 -12.16 19.00 -6.85
CA VAL A 268 -12.02 20.22 -7.66
C VAL A 268 -12.11 19.92 -9.17
N ASN A 269 -12.60 20.90 -9.93
CA ASN A 269 -12.78 20.73 -11.37
C ASN A 269 -11.54 21.21 -12.16
N ASP A 270 -10.39 20.62 -11.80
CA ASP A 270 -9.09 20.90 -12.39
C ASP A 270 -8.52 19.59 -12.96
N PRO A 271 -8.15 19.52 -14.25
CA PRO A 271 -7.65 18.28 -14.84
C PRO A 271 -6.17 18.07 -14.52
N THR A 272 -5.81 16.82 -14.33
CA THR A 272 -4.43 16.34 -14.26
C THR A 272 -4.35 15.00 -15.01
N ALA A 273 -3.15 14.48 -15.26
CA ALA A 273 -2.97 13.17 -15.85
C ALA A 273 -2.12 12.34 -14.88
N ILE A 274 -2.67 11.23 -14.42
CA ILE A 274 -2.05 10.34 -13.43
C ILE A 274 -1.79 8.98 -14.06
N GLU A 275 -0.66 8.38 -13.74
CA GLU A 275 -0.33 6.99 -14.02
C GLU A 275 -0.36 6.21 -12.70
N ASP A 276 -1.27 5.26 -12.58
CA ASP A 276 -1.52 4.52 -11.36
C ASP A 276 -2.15 3.15 -11.65
N ASP A 277 -2.45 2.35 -10.63
CA ASP A 277 -3.03 1.00 -10.68
C ASP A 277 -4.29 0.89 -11.55
N HIS A 278 -5.09 1.96 -11.65
CA HIS A 278 -6.28 2.00 -12.50
C HIS A 278 -5.95 1.72 -13.97
N GLN A 279 -4.74 2.07 -14.44
CA GLN A 279 -4.31 1.85 -15.82
C GLN A 279 -4.12 0.37 -16.14
N SER A 280 -3.81 -0.47 -15.15
CA SER A 280 -3.74 -1.92 -15.34
C SER A 280 -5.07 -2.52 -15.82
N PHE A 281 -6.18 -1.84 -15.50
CA PHE A 281 -7.54 -2.22 -15.87
C PHE A 281 -8.06 -1.43 -17.07
N SER A 282 -7.83 -0.11 -17.13
CA SER A 282 -8.33 0.75 -18.21
C SER A 282 -7.77 0.35 -19.58
N THR A 283 -6.49 -0.01 -19.64
CA THR A 283 -5.84 -0.53 -20.88
C THR A 283 -6.41 -1.85 -21.36
N ARG A 284 -7.22 -2.53 -20.53
CA ARG A 284 -7.95 -3.75 -20.85
C ARG A 284 -9.46 -3.53 -21.04
N GLY A 285 -9.88 -2.26 -21.17
CA GLY A 285 -11.26 -1.87 -21.50
C GLY A 285 -12.20 -1.77 -20.30
N VAL A 286 -11.70 -1.83 -19.07
CA VAL A 286 -12.49 -1.54 -17.87
C VAL A 286 -12.62 -0.03 -17.71
N ARG A 287 -13.82 0.45 -17.34
CA ARG A 287 -14.01 1.85 -16.96
C ARG A 287 -13.46 2.08 -15.57
N THR A 288 -12.52 3.01 -15.46
CA THR A 288 -11.81 3.30 -14.21
C THR A 288 -11.95 4.76 -13.82
N VAL A 289 -11.90 5.04 -12.53
CA VAL A 289 -11.69 6.37 -11.97
C VAL A 289 -10.63 6.29 -10.89
N ASP A 290 -9.71 7.23 -10.95
CA ASP A 290 -8.67 7.43 -9.95
C ASP A 290 -9.04 8.60 -9.05
N VAL A 291 -8.96 8.39 -7.74
CA VAL A 291 -9.28 9.35 -6.68
C VAL A 291 -8.01 9.57 -5.89
N ILE A 292 -7.25 10.60 -6.29
CA ILE A 292 -5.91 10.86 -5.78
C ILE A 292 -5.65 12.35 -5.61
N ASP A 293 -4.87 12.71 -4.59
CA ASP A 293 -4.26 14.04 -4.43
C ASP A 293 -2.74 13.93 -4.52
N LEU A 294 -2.19 13.95 -5.74
CA LEU A 294 -0.75 13.83 -5.98
C LEU A 294 0.02 15.15 -5.72
N GLU A 295 -0.66 16.27 -5.48
CA GLU A 295 -0.01 17.58 -5.29
C GLU A 295 0.38 17.87 -3.83
N ILE A 296 0.52 16.85 -3.00
CA ILE A 296 0.98 16.98 -1.63
C ILE A 296 2.50 17.27 -1.58
N PRO A 297 2.96 18.22 -0.75
CA PRO A 297 4.37 18.60 -0.73
C PRO A 297 5.31 17.58 -0.09
N TYR A 298 4.75 16.57 0.58
CA TYR A 298 5.49 15.52 1.29
C TYR A 298 5.49 14.17 0.55
N TRP A 299 4.96 14.11 -0.69
CA TRP A 299 4.94 12.90 -1.51
C TRP A 299 6.33 12.30 -1.66
N HIS A 300 6.45 11.00 -1.44
CA HIS A 300 7.70 10.23 -1.48
C HIS A 300 8.84 10.83 -0.63
N THR A 301 8.49 11.38 0.53
CA THR A 301 9.47 11.90 1.50
C THR A 301 9.20 11.34 2.90
N PRO A 302 10.22 11.32 3.80
CA PRO A 302 10.01 10.92 5.19
C PRO A 302 9.03 11.82 5.99
N GLN A 303 8.56 12.92 5.39
CA GLN A 303 7.57 13.81 5.96
C GLN A 303 6.13 13.32 5.74
N ASP A 304 5.90 12.25 5.00
CA ASP A 304 4.60 11.60 4.91
C ASP A 304 4.29 10.84 6.20
N THR A 305 3.84 11.57 7.19
CA THR A 305 3.64 11.15 8.57
C THR A 305 2.21 11.44 9.04
N LEU A 306 1.80 10.80 10.13
CA LEU A 306 0.42 10.82 10.62
C LEU A 306 -0.12 12.24 10.88
N ASP A 307 0.73 13.22 11.20
CA ASP A 307 0.33 14.62 11.41
C ASP A 307 -0.17 15.32 10.14
N LYS A 308 0.09 14.74 8.97
CA LYS A 308 -0.42 15.21 7.68
C LYS A 308 -1.84 14.75 7.40
N ILE A 309 -2.31 13.72 8.10
CA ILE A 309 -3.58 13.06 7.84
C ILE A 309 -4.72 13.72 8.61
N SER A 310 -5.88 13.82 7.97
CA SER A 310 -7.13 14.33 8.50
C SER A 310 -8.21 13.26 8.48
N SER A 311 -8.79 12.97 9.64
CA SER A 311 -9.96 12.11 9.74
C SER A 311 -11.18 12.66 8.99
N LYS A 312 -11.25 13.99 8.81
CA LYS A 312 -12.28 14.66 8.01
C LYS A 312 -12.10 14.35 6.52
N SER A 313 -10.86 14.40 6.00
CA SER A 313 -10.55 14.07 4.61
C SER A 313 -10.92 12.62 4.31
N LEU A 314 -10.54 11.68 5.18
CA LEU A 314 -10.92 10.27 5.06
C LEU A 314 -12.45 10.10 5.04
N ALA A 315 -13.18 10.82 5.92
CA ALA A 315 -14.64 10.77 5.96
C ALA A 315 -15.29 11.33 4.68
N VAL A 316 -14.73 12.38 4.09
CA VAL A 316 -15.23 12.97 2.84
C VAL A 316 -15.08 11.97 1.69
N VAL A 317 -13.91 11.35 1.54
CA VAL A 317 -13.66 10.37 0.47
C VAL A 317 -14.54 9.13 0.65
N GLY A 318 -14.60 8.58 1.86
CA GLY A 318 -15.43 7.41 2.14
C GLY A 318 -16.92 7.65 1.99
N HIS A 319 -17.39 8.89 2.08
CA HIS A 319 -18.80 9.26 1.88
C HIS A 319 -19.17 9.39 0.40
N VAL A 320 -18.23 9.80 -0.46
CA VAL A 320 -18.45 9.94 -1.92
C VAL A 320 -18.44 8.62 -2.62
#